data_c543e8615c7884aad7307eb3e842da5b
#
_entry.id   c543e8615c7884aad7307eb3e842da5b
#
_cell.length_a   1.000
_cell.length_b   1.000
_cell.length_c   1.000
_cell.angle_alpha   90.00
_cell.angle_beta   90.00
_cell.angle_gamma   90.00
#
_symmetry.space_group_name_H-M   'P 1'
#
loop_
_entity.id
_entity.type
_entity.pdbx_description
1 polymer ?
#
loop_
_entity_poly.entity_id
_entity_poly.type
_entity_poly.pdbx_seq_one_letter_code
_entity_poly.pdbx_strand_id
1 'polypeptide(L)'
;HEHTTGSNSVDWARYQYARPSQLVKGYSSYEPLAELVEAYWNADGKTMPAKVDVDVNKANYDKLYAKVSGLDQKGYIAKVPTLDLKDDAYMQQFRNRDSRLYASILFPFKGWHETDFGTFYYRWNPAWAGKDGNESWTGFSFRKLVSVRPYDTGWGENYSYDDFPVLRYAEVLISAAEAHIMNTGYDATAQGWLNQLRDRCGMPNVPTSFASKEAALDFVRNERRIELAGEGQRFADMRRYGNEYCAKVMTGTSYGINKYVVVKKNWESKNMLFPIPTSARDLNPLLEQNPGY
;
A
#
# COMPACT_ATOMS: atom_id res chain seq x y z
N HIS A 1 -0.84 18.86 15.75
CA HIS A 1 -0.90 19.20 14.33
C HIS A 1 -0.08 20.45 14.10
N GLU A 2 1.15 20.32 13.64
CA GLU A 2 1.93 21.47 13.19
C GLU A 2 1.88 21.51 11.68
N HIS A 3 1.07 22.44 11.15
CA HIS A 3 1.22 22.87 9.79
C HIS A 3 2.49 23.71 9.70
N THR A 4 3.51 23.17 9.11
CA THR A 4 4.68 24.00 8.75
C THR A 4 4.32 24.82 7.52
N THR A 5 3.80 26.01 7.74
CA THR A 5 3.61 27.06 6.71
C THR A 5 4.91 27.82 6.50
N GLY A 6 5.94 27.17 6.13
CA GLY A 6 7.21 27.82 5.84
C GLY A 6 7.69 27.53 4.43
N SER A 7 8.42 28.45 3.84
CA SER A 7 9.00 28.33 2.49
C SER A 7 9.91 27.13 2.26
N ASN A 8 10.13 26.30 3.26
CA ASN A 8 10.99 25.12 3.25
C ASN A 8 10.29 23.82 3.65
N SER A 9 8.96 23.79 3.80
CA SER A 9 8.26 22.54 4.07
C SER A 9 8.12 21.74 2.79
N VAL A 10 8.74 20.57 2.78
CA VAL A 10 8.68 19.64 1.65
C VAL A 10 7.51 18.71 1.86
N ASP A 11 6.66 18.51 0.86
CA ASP A 11 5.69 17.43 0.87
C ASP A 11 6.40 16.09 0.74
N TRP A 12 6.89 15.60 1.86
CA TRP A 12 7.56 14.30 1.94
C TRP A 12 6.63 13.15 1.51
N ALA A 13 5.35 13.24 1.81
CA ALA A 13 4.39 12.23 1.38
C ALA A 13 4.29 12.20 -0.15
N ARG A 14 4.13 13.37 -0.77
CA ARG A 14 4.12 13.51 -2.23
C ARG A 14 5.42 13.03 -2.86
N TYR A 15 6.55 13.41 -2.28
CA TYR A 15 7.87 13.02 -2.75
C TYR A 15 8.10 11.52 -2.67
N GLN A 16 7.60 10.89 -1.60
CA GLN A 16 7.86 9.49 -1.33
C GLN A 16 6.86 8.55 -2.01
N TYR A 17 5.61 8.98 -2.21
CA TYR A 17 4.51 8.05 -2.51
C TYR A 17 3.94 8.11 -3.91
N ALA A 18 4.08 9.18 -4.67
CA ALA A 18 3.46 9.24 -5.97
C ALA A 18 4.25 10.01 -7.03
N ARG A 19 4.44 9.36 -8.17
CA ARG A 19 4.73 10.04 -9.43
C ARG A 19 3.74 9.60 -10.49
N PRO A 20 2.62 10.29 -10.63
CA PRO A 20 1.63 9.89 -11.63
C PRO A 20 1.96 10.34 -13.05
N SER A 21 2.90 11.26 -13.25
CA SER A 21 3.34 11.74 -14.57
C SER A 21 4.37 12.87 -14.48
N GLN A 22 4.78 13.34 -15.64
CA GLN A 22 5.64 14.53 -15.79
C GLN A 22 5.01 15.84 -15.28
N LEU A 23 3.67 15.89 -15.12
CA LEU A 23 2.96 17.06 -14.62
C LEU A 23 2.90 17.13 -13.10
N VAL A 24 3.16 16.02 -12.40
CA VAL A 24 3.12 15.93 -10.95
C VAL A 24 4.42 15.35 -10.46
N LYS A 25 5.19 16.13 -9.72
CA LYS A 25 6.45 15.65 -9.14
C LYS A 25 6.17 14.65 -8.02
N GLY A 26 6.85 13.52 -8.07
CA GLY A 26 6.89 12.50 -7.05
C GLY A 26 8.02 11.53 -7.39
N TYR A 27 8.46 10.75 -6.44
CA TYR A 27 9.64 9.88 -6.64
C TYR A 27 9.32 8.39 -6.46
N SER A 28 8.09 8.04 -6.11
CA SER A 28 7.68 6.64 -5.88
C SER A 28 8.69 5.83 -5.05
N SER A 29 9.27 6.47 -4.02
CA SER A 29 10.30 5.83 -3.19
C SER A 29 9.74 4.78 -2.25
N TYR A 30 8.44 4.84 -1.96
CA TYR A 30 7.69 3.84 -1.20
C TYR A 30 6.55 3.32 -2.04
N GLU A 31 6.57 2.02 -2.32
CA GLU A 31 5.68 1.40 -3.28
C GLU A 31 4.92 0.22 -2.69
N PRO A 32 3.63 0.08 -3.00
CA PRO A 32 2.91 -1.15 -2.70
C PRO A 32 3.46 -2.33 -3.49
N LEU A 33 3.61 -3.47 -2.84
CA LEU A 33 3.85 -4.75 -3.50
C LEU A 33 2.51 -5.39 -3.91
N ALA A 34 2.55 -6.32 -4.85
CA ALA A 34 1.35 -7.07 -5.27
C ALA A 34 0.66 -7.75 -4.08
N GLU A 35 1.41 -8.27 -3.13
CA GLU A 35 0.86 -8.91 -1.92
C GLU A 35 0.07 -7.94 -1.02
N LEU A 36 0.35 -6.63 -1.07
CA LEU A 36 -0.49 -5.66 -0.38
C LEU A 36 -1.79 -5.43 -1.14
N VAL A 37 -1.73 -5.30 -2.46
CA VAL A 37 -2.91 -5.14 -3.31
C VAL A 37 -3.85 -6.34 -3.20
N GLU A 38 -3.30 -7.55 -3.17
CA GLU A 38 -4.03 -8.79 -2.97
C GLU A 38 -4.61 -8.94 -1.55
N ALA A 39 -4.03 -8.26 -0.55
CA ALA A 39 -4.52 -8.31 0.83
C ALA A 39 -5.85 -7.58 1.05
N TYR A 40 -6.24 -6.67 0.15
CA TYR A 40 -7.55 -6.04 0.22
C TYR A 40 -8.64 -7.05 -0.11
N TRP A 41 -9.72 -7.05 0.68
CA TRP A 41 -10.84 -7.96 0.48
C TRP A 41 -11.56 -7.76 -0.86
N ASN A 42 -12.37 -8.72 -1.25
CA ASN A 42 -13.45 -8.46 -2.20
C ASN A 42 -14.50 -7.56 -1.54
N ALA A 43 -15.43 -7.02 -2.33
CA ALA A 43 -16.50 -6.15 -1.86
C ALA A 43 -17.42 -6.80 -0.82
N ASP A 44 -17.41 -8.13 -0.71
CA ASP A 44 -18.12 -8.88 0.33
C ASP A 44 -17.48 -8.73 1.74
N GLY A 45 -16.29 -8.16 1.80
CA GLY A 45 -15.57 -7.88 3.04
C GLY A 45 -15.03 -9.10 3.77
N LYS A 46 -15.03 -10.28 3.19
CA LYS A 46 -14.64 -11.55 3.83
C LYS A 46 -13.86 -12.51 2.95
N THR A 47 -13.98 -12.42 1.63
CA THR A 47 -13.23 -13.28 0.72
C THR A 47 -12.04 -12.54 0.12
N MET A 48 -10.94 -13.27 -0.09
CA MET A 48 -9.78 -12.73 -0.79
C MET A 48 -10.01 -12.78 -2.30
N PRO A 49 -9.40 -11.87 -3.08
CA PRO A 49 -9.44 -11.96 -4.53
C PRO A 49 -8.79 -13.26 -5.01
N ALA A 50 -9.27 -13.76 -6.13
CA ALA A 50 -8.59 -14.82 -6.83
C ALA A 50 -7.18 -14.38 -7.22
N LYS A 51 -6.21 -15.27 -7.05
CA LYS A 51 -4.85 -15.02 -7.54
C LYS A 51 -4.86 -14.97 -9.05
N VAL A 52 -4.33 -13.90 -9.61
CA VAL A 52 -4.21 -13.75 -11.05
C VAL A 52 -2.99 -14.52 -11.52
N ASP A 53 -3.15 -15.33 -12.56
CA ASP A 53 -2.00 -15.89 -13.27
C ASP A 53 -1.18 -14.75 -13.85
N VAL A 54 0.09 -14.76 -13.63
CA VAL A 54 0.94 -13.60 -13.82
C VAL A 54 1.35 -13.42 -15.27
N ASP A 55 1.53 -14.52 -16.02
CA ASP A 55 1.85 -14.41 -17.44
C ASP A 55 0.61 -13.96 -18.21
N VAL A 56 -0.57 -14.46 -17.82
CA VAL A 56 -1.86 -13.99 -18.33
C VAL A 56 -2.07 -12.51 -17.97
N ASN A 57 -1.78 -12.11 -16.75
CA ASN A 57 -1.92 -10.72 -16.32
C ASN A 57 -0.99 -9.78 -17.10
N LYS A 58 0.27 -10.19 -17.30
CA LYS A 58 1.22 -9.44 -18.12
C LYS A 58 0.72 -9.29 -19.56
N ALA A 59 0.27 -10.37 -20.18
CA ALA A 59 -0.25 -10.35 -21.55
C ALA A 59 -1.49 -9.44 -21.68
N ASN A 60 -2.37 -9.44 -20.69
CA ASN A 60 -3.53 -8.55 -20.65
C ASN A 60 -3.11 -7.09 -20.48
N TYR A 61 -2.16 -6.81 -19.60
CA TYR A 61 -1.61 -5.46 -19.46
C TYR A 61 -0.98 -4.96 -20.76
N ASP A 62 -0.13 -5.76 -21.39
CA ASP A 62 0.56 -5.37 -22.62
C ASP A 62 -0.43 -5.03 -23.74
N LYS A 63 -1.53 -5.79 -23.87
CA LYS A 63 -2.62 -5.49 -24.82
C LYS A 63 -3.31 -4.17 -24.52
N LEU A 64 -3.58 -3.89 -23.26
CA LEU A 64 -4.23 -2.64 -22.87
C LEU A 64 -3.25 -1.46 -23.02
N TYR A 65 -2.02 -1.63 -22.58
CA TYR A 65 -0.99 -0.61 -22.68
C TYR A 65 -0.64 -0.22 -24.12
N ALA A 66 -0.66 -1.16 -25.05
CA ALA A 66 -0.43 -0.91 -26.48
C ALA A 66 -1.39 0.13 -27.06
N LYS A 67 -2.61 0.26 -26.51
CA LYS A 67 -3.61 1.25 -26.95
C LYS A 67 -3.24 2.69 -26.57
N VAL A 68 -2.29 2.87 -25.66
CA VAL A 68 -1.86 4.17 -25.12
C VAL A 68 -0.34 4.39 -25.19
N SER A 69 0.42 3.40 -25.65
CA SER A 69 1.87 3.51 -25.82
C SER A 69 2.21 4.59 -26.82
N GLY A 70 3.26 5.36 -26.54
CA GLY A 70 3.68 6.47 -27.41
C GLY A 70 2.88 7.77 -27.27
N LEU A 71 1.76 7.77 -26.54
CA LEU A 71 1.04 9.01 -26.27
C LEU A 71 1.80 9.87 -25.25
N ASP A 72 1.78 11.16 -25.43
CA ASP A 72 2.15 12.10 -24.36
C ASP A 72 1.09 12.10 -23.26
N GLN A 73 1.32 12.88 -22.20
CA GLN A 73 0.41 12.92 -21.06
C GLN A 73 -0.99 13.42 -21.41
N LYS A 74 -1.08 14.45 -22.27
CA LYS A 74 -2.37 15.01 -22.71
C LYS A 74 -3.13 14.00 -23.56
N GLY A 75 -2.45 13.34 -24.49
CA GLY A 75 -3.02 12.26 -25.29
C GLY A 75 -3.48 11.07 -24.45
N TYR A 76 -2.73 10.71 -23.39
CA TYR A 76 -3.10 9.66 -22.45
C TYR A 76 -4.39 10.01 -21.69
N ILE A 77 -4.48 11.21 -21.12
CA ILE A 77 -5.68 11.69 -20.42
C ILE A 77 -6.90 11.66 -21.35
N ALA A 78 -6.76 12.11 -22.58
CA ALA A 78 -7.84 12.11 -23.56
C ALA A 78 -8.25 10.69 -24.01
N LYS A 79 -7.28 9.76 -24.09
CA LYS A 79 -7.50 8.42 -24.61
C LYS A 79 -8.14 7.47 -23.59
N VAL A 80 -7.70 7.49 -22.33
CA VAL A 80 -8.12 6.52 -21.31
C VAL A 80 -9.65 6.45 -21.14
N PRO A 81 -10.41 7.57 -21.11
CA PRO A 81 -11.88 7.52 -21.01
C PRO A 81 -12.57 6.83 -22.19
N THR A 82 -11.89 6.73 -23.35
CA THR A 82 -12.45 6.08 -24.55
C THR A 82 -12.22 4.57 -24.58
N LEU A 83 -11.45 4.04 -23.62
CA LEU A 83 -11.18 2.62 -23.50
C LEU A 83 -12.31 1.94 -22.74
N ASP A 84 -12.67 0.76 -23.18
CA ASP A 84 -13.57 -0.11 -22.41
C ASP A 84 -12.81 -0.76 -21.26
N LEU A 85 -12.57 0.03 -20.20
CA LEU A 85 -11.90 -0.46 -18.99
C LEU A 85 -12.86 -1.33 -18.15
N LYS A 86 -14.17 -1.24 -18.39
CA LYS A 86 -15.14 -1.97 -17.59
C LYS A 86 -15.06 -3.47 -17.85
N ASP A 87 -14.87 -3.89 -19.07
CA ASP A 87 -14.83 -5.31 -19.44
C ASP A 87 -13.41 -5.79 -19.80
N ASP A 88 -12.41 -4.91 -19.62
CA ASP A 88 -11.01 -5.24 -19.89
C ASP A 88 -10.47 -6.30 -18.92
N ALA A 89 -9.85 -7.34 -19.47
CA ALA A 89 -9.37 -8.49 -18.72
C ALA A 89 -8.30 -8.14 -17.68
N TYR A 90 -7.43 -7.16 -17.96
CA TYR A 90 -6.44 -6.68 -16.99
C TYR A 90 -7.10 -5.98 -15.80
N MET A 91 -8.15 -5.18 -16.07
CA MET A 91 -8.82 -4.39 -15.06
C MET A 91 -9.73 -5.21 -14.12
N GLN A 92 -10.09 -6.46 -14.49
CA GLN A 92 -10.96 -7.30 -13.67
C GLN A 92 -10.40 -7.56 -12.26
N GLN A 93 -9.10 -7.68 -12.11
CA GLN A 93 -8.45 -7.90 -10.81
C GLN A 93 -8.67 -6.78 -9.79
N PHE A 94 -9.02 -5.59 -10.25
CA PHE A 94 -9.27 -4.41 -9.40
C PHE A 94 -10.77 -4.15 -9.20
N ARG A 95 -11.65 -5.03 -9.66
CA ARG A 95 -13.10 -4.84 -9.55
C ARG A 95 -13.68 -5.52 -8.34
N ASN A 96 -14.79 -4.97 -7.88
CA ASN A 96 -15.54 -5.54 -6.75
C ASN A 96 -14.65 -5.82 -5.55
N ARG A 97 -13.75 -4.87 -5.27
CA ARG A 97 -12.79 -4.94 -4.17
C ARG A 97 -13.18 -3.99 -3.04
N ASP A 98 -12.53 -4.17 -1.93
CA ASP A 98 -12.59 -3.28 -0.77
C ASP A 98 -12.41 -1.81 -1.20
N SER A 99 -13.29 -0.93 -0.76
CA SER A 99 -13.24 0.50 -1.10
C SER A 99 -11.92 1.17 -0.73
N ARG A 100 -11.26 0.67 0.33
CA ARG A 100 -9.96 1.14 0.79
C ARG A 100 -8.82 0.86 -0.21
N LEU A 101 -8.95 -0.18 -1.05
CA LEU A 101 -8.01 -0.38 -2.16
C LEU A 101 -7.97 0.86 -3.06
N TYR A 102 -9.16 1.34 -3.45
CA TYR A 102 -9.27 2.49 -4.35
C TYR A 102 -8.85 3.80 -3.69
N ALA A 103 -9.03 3.92 -2.37
CA ALA A 103 -8.60 5.09 -1.62
C ALA A 103 -7.09 5.12 -1.37
N SER A 104 -6.44 3.95 -1.30
CA SER A 104 -5.06 3.85 -0.82
C SER A 104 -4.04 3.59 -1.92
N ILE A 105 -4.43 2.92 -3.02
CA ILE A 105 -3.52 2.40 -4.04
C ILE A 105 -3.84 2.98 -5.41
N LEU A 106 -2.81 3.42 -6.11
CA LEU A 106 -2.83 3.71 -7.54
C LEU A 106 -2.35 2.49 -8.32
N PHE A 107 -3.08 2.18 -9.36
CA PHE A 107 -2.74 1.16 -10.35
C PHE A 107 -2.98 1.70 -11.76
N PRO A 108 -2.34 1.19 -12.80
CA PRO A 108 -2.46 1.73 -14.15
C PRO A 108 -3.92 1.89 -14.60
N PHE A 109 -4.18 2.97 -15.30
CA PHE A 109 -5.50 3.40 -15.79
C PHE A 109 -6.49 3.88 -14.72
N LYS A 110 -6.14 3.83 -13.44
CA LYS A 110 -7.00 4.37 -12.39
C LYS A 110 -7.00 5.89 -12.44
N GLY A 111 -8.20 6.49 -12.49
CA GLY A 111 -8.39 7.93 -12.28
C GLY A 111 -8.15 8.31 -10.81
N TRP A 112 -7.48 9.43 -10.55
CA TRP A 112 -7.18 9.80 -9.17
C TRP A 112 -7.20 11.30 -8.88
N HIS A 113 -7.18 12.13 -9.92
CA HIS A 113 -7.11 13.57 -9.76
C HIS A 113 -7.76 14.27 -10.95
N GLU A 114 -8.50 15.33 -10.69
CA GLU A 114 -9.03 16.22 -11.73
C GLU A 114 -8.02 17.32 -12.02
N THR A 115 -7.86 17.64 -13.30
CA THR A 115 -7.00 18.71 -13.80
C THR A 115 -7.78 19.57 -14.77
N ASP A 116 -7.23 20.70 -15.18
CA ASP A 116 -7.80 21.54 -16.25
C ASP A 116 -7.97 20.81 -17.59
N PHE A 117 -7.32 19.66 -17.74
CA PHE A 117 -7.39 18.81 -18.93
C PHE A 117 -8.30 17.60 -18.75
N GLY A 118 -8.98 17.46 -17.61
CA GLY A 118 -9.81 16.31 -17.25
C GLY A 118 -9.20 15.44 -16.16
N THR A 119 -9.79 14.26 -15.96
CA THR A 119 -9.35 13.31 -14.95
C THR A 119 -7.94 12.84 -15.24
N PHE A 120 -7.08 12.94 -14.25
CA PHE A 120 -5.73 12.40 -14.30
C PHE A 120 -5.75 10.90 -14.03
N TYR A 121 -5.19 10.10 -14.98
CA TYR A 121 -5.11 8.65 -14.85
C TYR A 121 -3.67 8.23 -14.54
N TYR A 122 -3.51 7.37 -13.54
CA TYR A 122 -2.20 6.81 -13.21
C TYR A 122 -1.66 6.00 -14.41
N ARG A 123 -0.45 6.35 -14.81
CA ARG A 123 0.26 5.73 -15.93
C ARG A 123 1.52 5.08 -15.41
N TRP A 124 1.74 3.84 -15.79
CA TRP A 124 2.98 3.14 -15.55
C TRP A 124 3.57 2.65 -16.87
N ASN A 125 4.87 2.87 -17.05
CA ASN A 125 5.59 2.40 -18.21
C ASN A 125 6.66 1.39 -17.80
N PRO A 126 6.49 0.09 -18.14
CA PRO A 126 7.46 -0.96 -17.76
C PRO A 126 8.87 -0.70 -18.26
N ALA A 127 9.02 0.02 -19.38
CA ALA A 127 10.34 0.34 -19.93
C ALA A 127 11.14 1.34 -19.10
N TRP A 128 10.46 2.09 -18.21
CA TRP A 128 11.08 3.09 -17.34
C TRP A 128 11.24 2.61 -15.91
N ALA A 129 10.58 1.52 -15.56
CA ALA A 129 10.66 0.96 -14.21
C ALA A 129 12.11 0.76 -13.80
N GLY A 130 12.50 1.40 -12.71
CA GLY A 130 13.84 1.31 -12.15
C GLY A 130 14.98 1.93 -12.94
N LYS A 131 14.71 2.66 -14.03
CA LYS A 131 15.78 3.24 -14.87
C LYS A 131 16.05 4.71 -14.57
N ASP A 132 15.05 5.49 -14.27
CA ASP A 132 15.21 6.93 -14.02
C ASP A 132 14.94 7.34 -12.56
N GLY A 133 14.82 6.38 -11.67
CA GLY A 133 14.68 6.58 -10.21
C GLY A 133 13.33 7.14 -9.76
N ASN A 134 12.43 7.49 -10.66
CA ASN A 134 11.19 8.17 -10.36
C ASN A 134 9.94 7.40 -10.80
N GLU A 135 10.09 6.38 -11.62
CA GLU A 135 8.99 5.49 -12.00
C GLU A 135 8.87 4.34 -11.00
N SER A 136 7.65 3.95 -10.69
CA SER A 136 7.41 2.83 -9.78
C SER A 136 8.04 1.53 -10.29
N TRP A 137 8.78 0.86 -9.43
CA TRP A 137 9.31 -0.49 -9.70
C TRP A 137 8.22 -1.55 -9.69
N THR A 138 7.21 -1.35 -8.86
CA THR A 138 6.13 -2.34 -8.70
C THR A 138 4.99 -2.15 -9.68
N GLY A 139 4.89 -0.98 -10.32
CA GLY A 139 3.73 -0.59 -11.11
C GLY A 139 2.54 -0.09 -10.28
N PHE A 140 2.69 -0.09 -8.96
CA PHE A 140 1.74 0.49 -8.01
C PHE A 140 2.33 1.71 -7.33
N SER A 141 1.48 2.62 -6.88
CA SER A 141 1.89 3.73 -6.01
C SER A 141 0.84 3.95 -4.92
N PHE A 142 1.22 4.59 -3.83
CA PHE A 142 0.26 5.00 -2.83
C PHE A 142 -0.55 6.20 -3.32
N ARG A 143 -1.88 6.13 -3.15
CA ARG A 143 -2.80 7.26 -3.26
C ARG A 143 -2.98 7.93 -1.90
N LYS A 144 -2.96 7.14 -0.86
CA LYS A 144 -3.04 7.56 0.52
C LYS A 144 -1.86 8.45 0.87
N LEU A 145 -2.08 9.46 1.71
CA LEU A 145 -1.09 10.47 2.11
C LEU A 145 -0.58 11.37 0.97
N VAL A 146 -1.26 11.37 -0.17
CA VAL A 146 -0.98 12.29 -1.26
C VAL A 146 -2.12 13.30 -1.35
N SER A 147 -1.79 14.58 -1.39
CA SER A 147 -2.78 15.65 -1.47
C SER A 147 -3.74 15.46 -2.63
N VAL A 148 -5.03 15.74 -2.38
CA VAL A 148 -6.07 15.74 -3.41
C VAL A 148 -6.21 17.11 -4.09
N ARG A 149 -5.54 18.15 -3.56
CA ARG A 149 -5.60 19.48 -4.15
C ARG A 149 -4.89 19.50 -5.49
N PRO A 150 -5.40 20.27 -6.46
CA PRO A 150 -4.67 20.54 -7.69
C PRO A 150 -3.28 21.06 -7.31
N TYR A 151 -2.28 20.48 -7.91
CA TYR A 151 -0.95 21.04 -7.77
C TYR A 151 -0.92 22.30 -8.60
N ASP A 152 -0.93 23.45 -7.94
CA ASP A 152 -0.67 24.69 -8.62
C ASP A 152 0.66 24.55 -9.36
N THR A 153 0.65 25.01 -10.56
CA THR A 153 1.51 24.76 -11.71
C THR A 153 2.98 25.12 -11.55
N GLY A 154 3.43 25.43 -10.34
CA GLY A 154 4.83 25.76 -10.07
C GLY A 154 5.73 24.53 -9.97
N TRP A 155 6.68 24.40 -10.86
CA TRP A 155 7.78 23.42 -10.83
C TRP A 155 8.68 23.53 -9.57
N GLY A 156 8.25 24.15 -8.52
CA GLY A 156 9.04 24.39 -7.31
C GLY A 156 8.32 24.06 -6.01
N GLU A 157 7.03 23.86 -6.03
CA GLU A 157 6.28 23.72 -4.80
C GLU A 157 6.16 22.28 -4.36
N ASN A 158 7.02 21.90 -3.44
CA ASN A 158 7.02 20.59 -2.77
C ASN A 158 6.25 20.68 -1.44
N TYR A 159 5.16 21.45 -1.41
CA TYR A 159 4.41 21.70 -0.18
C TYR A 159 3.18 20.81 -0.11
N SER A 160 2.97 20.18 1.03
CA SER A 160 1.70 19.60 1.43
C SER A 160 1.10 20.42 2.56
N TYR A 161 -0.20 20.62 2.49
CA TYR A 161 -0.99 21.14 3.61
C TYR A 161 -1.66 20.00 4.39
N ASP A 162 -1.33 18.75 4.04
CA ASP A 162 -1.93 17.57 4.65
C ASP A 162 -1.13 17.19 5.90
N ASP A 163 -1.85 16.90 6.98
CA ASP A 163 -1.25 16.43 8.23
C ASP A 163 -0.76 14.99 8.09
N PHE A 164 0.42 14.70 8.64
CA PHE A 164 0.87 13.33 8.78
C PHE A 164 0.24 12.71 10.05
N PRO A 165 -0.57 11.64 9.93
CA PRO A 165 -1.22 11.03 11.08
C PRO A 165 -0.19 10.22 11.88
N VAL A 166 0.21 10.72 13.05
CA VAL A 166 1.07 9.97 13.99
C VAL A 166 0.30 8.84 14.66
N LEU A 167 -0.94 9.12 15.06
CA LEU A 167 -1.89 8.17 15.64
C LEU A 167 -3.30 8.57 15.22
N ARG A 168 -4.11 7.61 14.81
CA ARG A 168 -5.50 7.85 14.46
C ARG A 168 -6.44 6.82 15.07
N TYR A 169 -7.70 7.20 15.24
CA TYR A 169 -8.69 6.39 15.96
C TYR A 169 -8.88 4.99 15.37
N ALA A 170 -8.72 4.82 14.06
CA ALA A 170 -8.77 3.51 13.43
C ALA A 170 -7.71 2.54 13.98
N GLU A 171 -6.50 3.02 14.26
CA GLU A 171 -5.46 2.21 14.88
C GLU A 171 -5.84 1.77 16.30
N VAL A 172 -6.48 2.66 17.07
CA VAL A 172 -6.96 2.36 18.42
C VAL A 172 -8.03 1.27 18.38
N LEU A 173 -9.01 1.39 17.47
CA LEU A 173 -10.08 0.40 17.31
C LEU A 173 -9.54 -0.99 16.95
N ILE A 174 -8.62 -1.06 16.00
CA ILE A 174 -8.03 -2.35 15.58
C ILE A 174 -7.17 -2.94 16.70
N SER A 175 -6.39 -2.10 17.39
CA SER A 175 -5.56 -2.55 18.50
C SER A 175 -6.41 -3.07 19.66
N ALA A 176 -7.52 -2.40 19.97
CA ALA A 176 -8.48 -2.85 20.98
C ALA A 176 -9.10 -4.20 20.58
N ALA A 177 -9.54 -4.35 19.33
CA ALA A 177 -10.10 -5.59 18.84
C ALA A 177 -9.08 -6.74 18.90
N GLU A 178 -7.85 -6.53 18.45
CA GLU A 178 -6.79 -7.55 18.50
C GLU A 178 -6.47 -7.94 19.94
N ALA A 179 -6.27 -6.99 20.84
CA ALA A 179 -5.97 -7.26 22.25
C ALA A 179 -7.13 -8.00 22.96
N HIS A 180 -8.36 -7.61 22.67
CA HIS A 180 -9.54 -8.29 23.21
C HIS A 180 -9.61 -9.75 22.73
N ILE A 181 -9.43 -9.99 21.43
CA ILE A 181 -9.42 -11.35 20.89
C ILE A 181 -8.29 -12.18 21.49
N MET A 182 -7.12 -11.58 21.69
CA MET A 182 -6.00 -12.29 22.34
C MET A 182 -6.30 -12.70 23.77
N ASN A 183 -7.04 -11.88 24.51
CA ASN A 183 -7.36 -12.12 25.93
C ASN A 183 -8.61 -13.00 26.12
N THR A 184 -9.71 -12.67 25.48
CA THR A 184 -11.03 -13.26 25.73
C THR A 184 -11.61 -14.07 24.56
N GLY A 185 -11.08 -13.90 23.36
CA GLY A 185 -11.65 -14.45 22.15
C GLY A 185 -12.46 -13.44 21.36
N TYR A 186 -12.96 -13.88 20.18
CA TYR A 186 -13.78 -13.04 19.32
C TYR A 186 -15.24 -13.04 19.77
N ASP A 187 -15.79 -11.86 19.96
CA ASP A 187 -17.18 -11.64 20.38
C ASP A 187 -17.78 -10.36 19.77
N ALA A 188 -18.99 -10.00 20.19
CA ALA A 188 -19.69 -8.81 19.73
C ALA A 188 -18.93 -7.49 20.03
N THR A 189 -18.10 -7.47 21.07
CA THR A 189 -17.29 -6.29 21.42
C THR A 189 -16.22 -6.03 20.38
N ALA A 190 -15.41 -7.05 20.06
CA ALA A 190 -14.40 -6.96 19.00
C ALA A 190 -15.05 -6.68 17.65
N GLN A 191 -16.18 -7.34 17.35
CA GLN A 191 -16.96 -7.10 16.15
C GLN A 191 -17.41 -5.63 16.04
N GLY A 192 -17.91 -5.05 17.11
CA GLY A 192 -18.39 -3.67 17.15
C GLY A 192 -17.29 -2.66 16.82
N TRP A 193 -16.08 -2.83 17.33
CA TRP A 193 -14.95 -1.96 17.00
C TRP A 193 -14.54 -2.08 15.53
N LEU A 194 -14.48 -3.28 14.99
CA LEU A 194 -14.13 -3.51 13.60
C LEU A 194 -15.23 -2.99 12.64
N ASN A 195 -16.50 -3.11 13.02
CA ASN A 195 -17.59 -2.58 12.21
C ASN A 195 -17.56 -1.05 12.09
N GLN A 196 -17.13 -0.33 13.14
CA GLN A 196 -16.95 1.12 13.04
C GLN A 196 -15.95 1.51 11.92
N LEU A 197 -14.89 0.72 11.70
CA LEU A 197 -13.97 0.95 10.59
C LEU A 197 -14.63 0.69 9.24
N ARG A 198 -15.42 -0.36 9.16
CA ARG A 198 -16.09 -0.77 7.93
C ARG A 198 -17.21 0.16 7.54
N ASP A 199 -18.00 0.62 8.49
CA ASP A 199 -19.05 1.62 8.28
C ASP A 199 -18.47 2.89 7.64
N ARG A 200 -17.33 3.37 8.13
CA ARG A 200 -16.64 4.55 7.58
C ARG A 200 -16.30 4.40 6.09
N CYS A 201 -15.97 3.20 5.65
CA CYS A 201 -15.55 2.95 4.25
C CYS A 201 -16.62 2.21 3.42
N GLY A 202 -17.83 2.09 3.94
CA GLY A 202 -18.95 1.46 3.24
C GLY A 202 -18.75 -0.04 2.97
N MET A 203 -17.95 -0.73 3.78
CA MET A 203 -17.74 -2.16 3.68
C MET A 203 -18.75 -2.93 4.52
N PRO A 204 -19.15 -4.14 4.10
CA PRO A 204 -20.02 -5.00 4.92
C PRO A 204 -19.41 -5.29 6.29
N ASN A 205 -20.28 -5.50 7.27
CA ASN A 205 -19.88 -5.90 8.62
C ASN A 205 -18.95 -7.12 8.60
N VAL A 206 -18.03 -7.16 9.56
CA VAL A 206 -17.16 -8.33 9.75
C VAL A 206 -17.98 -9.55 10.14
N PRO A 207 -17.50 -10.78 9.88
CA PRO A 207 -18.20 -12.01 10.28
C PRO A 207 -18.58 -12.01 11.76
N THR A 208 -19.71 -12.63 12.09
CA THR A 208 -20.19 -12.75 13.47
C THR A 208 -19.41 -13.78 14.30
N SER A 209 -18.73 -14.70 13.64
CA SER A 209 -17.90 -15.74 14.26
C SER A 209 -16.77 -16.19 13.34
N PHE A 210 -15.77 -16.80 13.93
CA PHE A 210 -14.65 -17.45 13.24
C PHE A 210 -14.49 -18.88 13.73
N ALA A 211 -13.87 -19.73 12.90
CA ALA A 211 -13.64 -21.13 13.22
C ALA A 211 -12.72 -21.35 14.44
N SER A 212 -11.82 -20.42 14.69
CA SER A 212 -10.89 -20.43 15.83
C SER A 212 -10.46 -19.00 16.20
N LYS A 213 -9.81 -18.87 17.35
CA LYS A 213 -9.17 -17.63 17.79
C LYS A 213 -8.09 -17.17 16.81
N GLU A 214 -7.29 -18.10 16.28
CA GLU A 214 -6.24 -17.84 15.31
C GLU A 214 -6.83 -17.31 14.00
N ALA A 215 -7.94 -17.87 13.53
CA ALA A 215 -8.64 -17.37 12.35
C ALA A 215 -9.17 -15.94 12.55
N ALA A 216 -9.67 -15.63 13.72
CA ALA A 216 -10.09 -14.27 14.08
C ALA A 216 -8.90 -13.31 14.10
N LEU A 217 -7.78 -13.71 14.70
CA LEU A 217 -6.55 -12.91 14.75
C LEU A 217 -5.97 -12.68 13.35
N ASP A 218 -5.94 -13.69 12.49
CA ASP A 218 -5.47 -13.54 11.11
C ASP A 218 -6.34 -12.55 10.33
N PHE A 219 -7.64 -12.60 10.54
CA PHE A 219 -8.58 -11.65 9.95
C PHE A 219 -8.29 -10.21 10.43
N VAL A 220 -8.19 -9.98 11.72
CA VAL A 220 -7.92 -8.64 12.30
C VAL A 220 -6.55 -8.12 11.88
N ARG A 221 -5.54 -8.97 11.83
CA ARG A 221 -4.19 -8.60 11.34
C ARG A 221 -4.21 -8.20 9.88
N ASN A 222 -5.07 -8.82 9.06
CA ASN A 222 -5.26 -8.38 7.68
C ASN A 222 -6.04 -7.05 7.61
N GLU A 223 -7.10 -6.87 8.42
CA GLU A 223 -7.78 -5.57 8.55
C GLU A 223 -6.78 -4.47 8.92
N ARG A 224 -5.91 -4.71 9.90
CA ARG A 224 -4.86 -3.78 10.29
C ARG A 224 -3.90 -3.49 9.13
N ARG A 225 -3.47 -4.50 8.40
CA ARG A 225 -2.56 -4.36 7.26
C ARG A 225 -3.11 -3.44 6.18
N ILE A 226 -4.38 -3.61 5.81
CA ILE A 226 -4.99 -2.82 4.74
C ILE A 226 -5.44 -1.44 5.23
N GLU A 227 -5.92 -1.34 6.47
CA GLU A 227 -6.35 -0.07 7.06
C GLU A 227 -5.16 0.89 7.28
N LEU A 228 -4.03 0.39 7.78
CA LEU A 228 -2.85 1.17 8.09
C LEU A 228 -1.77 1.10 6.98
N ALA A 229 -2.15 0.69 5.78
CA ALA A 229 -1.23 0.64 4.64
C ALA A 229 -0.58 2.01 4.38
N GLY A 230 0.75 2.04 4.28
CA GLY A 230 1.53 3.25 4.06
C GLY A 230 1.80 4.10 5.30
N GLU A 231 1.30 3.72 6.49
CA GLU A 231 1.45 4.50 7.73
C GLU A 231 2.62 4.05 8.63
N GLY A 232 3.52 3.23 8.11
CA GLY A 232 4.73 2.81 8.83
C GLY A 232 4.55 1.68 9.85
N GLN A 233 3.33 1.25 10.16
CA GLN A 233 3.05 0.32 11.26
C GLN A 233 3.47 -1.14 10.97
N ARG A 234 3.51 -1.54 9.70
CA ARG A 234 3.65 -2.95 9.31
C ARG A 234 4.90 -3.63 9.84
N PHE A 235 6.03 -2.93 9.88
CA PHE A 235 7.29 -3.50 10.36
C PHE A 235 7.21 -3.88 11.85
N ALA A 236 6.69 -2.98 12.68
CA ALA A 236 6.49 -3.23 14.10
C ALA A 236 5.47 -4.34 14.34
N ASP A 237 4.37 -4.33 13.60
CA ASP A 237 3.32 -5.35 13.70
C ASP A 237 3.84 -6.75 13.40
N MET A 238 4.58 -6.95 12.31
CA MET A 238 5.13 -8.26 11.97
C MET A 238 6.04 -8.81 13.07
N ARG A 239 6.90 -7.96 13.63
CA ARG A 239 7.79 -8.37 14.74
C ARG A 239 6.99 -8.73 15.99
N ARG A 240 5.95 -7.97 16.31
CA ARG A 240 5.05 -8.24 17.41
C ARG A 240 4.28 -9.57 17.23
N TYR A 241 3.96 -9.95 16.00
CA TYR A 241 3.33 -11.23 15.70
C TYR A 241 4.27 -12.44 15.85
N GLY A 242 5.57 -12.20 15.94
CA GLY A 242 6.57 -13.20 16.26
C GLY A 242 7.35 -13.74 15.06
N ASN A 243 8.40 -14.50 15.38
CA ASN A 243 9.36 -14.99 14.42
C ASN A 243 8.73 -15.88 13.33
N GLU A 244 7.81 -16.77 13.71
CA GLU A 244 7.12 -17.66 12.74
C GLU A 244 6.30 -16.88 11.72
N TYR A 245 5.58 -15.84 12.18
CA TYR A 245 4.83 -14.96 11.30
C TYR A 245 5.78 -14.22 10.35
N CYS A 246 6.87 -13.68 10.86
CA CYS A 246 7.89 -13.02 10.05
C CYS A 246 8.47 -13.96 9.00
N ALA A 247 8.84 -15.18 9.39
CA ALA A 247 9.38 -16.19 8.48
C ALA A 247 8.39 -16.52 7.35
N LYS A 248 7.09 -16.66 7.67
CA LYS A 248 6.03 -16.91 6.68
C LYS A 248 5.88 -15.78 5.66
N VAL A 249 5.95 -14.51 6.08
CA VAL A 249 5.66 -13.37 5.19
C VAL A 249 6.90 -12.72 4.57
N MET A 250 8.08 -12.92 5.20
CA MET A 250 9.34 -12.32 4.78
C MET A 250 10.30 -13.32 4.13
N THR A 251 9.79 -14.45 3.65
CA THR A 251 10.54 -15.42 2.85
C THR A 251 9.91 -15.58 1.48
N GLY A 252 10.72 -15.77 0.46
CA GLY A 252 10.26 -15.95 -0.92
C GLY A 252 10.42 -14.70 -1.77
N THR A 253 9.64 -14.59 -2.83
CA THR A 253 9.76 -13.54 -3.83
C THR A 253 8.55 -12.62 -3.77
N SER A 254 8.79 -11.31 -3.76
CA SER A 254 7.76 -10.29 -3.92
C SER A 254 7.74 -9.75 -5.33
N TYR A 255 6.55 -9.48 -5.82
CA TYR A 255 6.31 -9.08 -7.20
C TYR A 255 5.66 -7.71 -7.29
N GLY A 256 5.91 -7.05 -8.41
CA GLY A 256 5.12 -5.94 -8.89
C GLY A 256 3.94 -6.41 -9.75
N ILE A 257 3.32 -5.46 -10.44
CA ILE A 257 2.06 -5.66 -11.17
C ILE A 257 2.13 -6.73 -12.27
N ASN A 258 3.27 -6.91 -12.90
CA ASN A 258 3.46 -7.83 -14.03
C ASN A 258 4.50 -8.91 -13.73
N LYS A 259 4.47 -9.52 -12.55
CA LYS A 259 5.50 -10.48 -12.09
C LYS A 259 6.93 -9.95 -12.12
N TYR A 260 7.06 -8.69 -12.29
CA TYR A 260 8.35 -8.11 -12.11
C TYR A 260 8.84 -8.48 -10.71
N VAL A 261 9.95 -9.21 -10.64
CA VAL A 261 10.56 -9.56 -9.35
C VAL A 261 11.12 -8.28 -8.74
N VAL A 262 10.49 -7.82 -7.68
CA VAL A 262 10.93 -6.61 -6.98
C VAL A 262 12.02 -6.95 -5.98
N VAL A 263 11.78 -7.98 -5.17
CA VAL A 263 12.73 -8.39 -4.14
C VAL A 263 12.62 -9.89 -3.84
N LYS A 264 13.77 -10.51 -3.61
CA LYS A 264 13.86 -11.82 -2.97
C LYS A 264 14.06 -11.61 -1.47
N LYS A 265 13.09 -12.08 -0.70
CA LYS A 265 13.08 -11.95 0.76
C LYS A 265 13.71 -13.19 1.37
N ASN A 266 14.54 -12.98 2.37
CA ASN A 266 15.10 -14.05 3.20
C ASN A 266 15.00 -13.62 4.66
N TRP A 267 14.27 -14.39 5.46
CA TRP A 267 14.13 -14.15 6.88
C TRP A 267 15.00 -15.12 7.68
N GLU A 268 15.75 -14.56 8.60
CA GLU A 268 16.50 -15.31 9.60
C GLU A 268 16.04 -14.87 11.00
N SER A 269 16.01 -15.79 11.96
CA SER A 269 15.51 -15.49 13.31
C SER A 269 16.26 -14.35 14.01
N LYS A 270 17.53 -14.13 13.66
CA LYS A 270 18.29 -12.96 14.16
C LYS A 270 17.64 -11.64 13.77
N ASN A 271 16.90 -11.59 12.66
CA ASN A 271 16.23 -10.37 12.19
C ASN A 271 15.11 -9.88 13.13
N MET A 272 14.74 -10.66 14.16
CA MET A 272 13.89 -10.19 15.24
C MET A 272 14.52 -9.08 16.08
N LEU A 273 15.83 -8.99 16.09
CA LEU A 273 16.60 -7.94 16.75
C LEU A 273 17.42 -7.16 15.73
N PHE A 274 17.85 -5.98 16.07
CA PHE A 274 18.85 -5.26 15.29
C PHE A 274 20.25 -5.63 15.78
N PRO A 275 21.26 -5.61 14.90
CA PRO A 275 22.64 -5.71 15.36
C PRO A 275 23.00 -4.50 16.24
N ILE A 276 23.75 -4.72 17.31
CA ILE A 276 24.31 -3.64 18.10
C ILE A 276 25.44 -3.01 17.28
N PRO A 277 25.41 -1.68 17.05
CA PRO A 277 26.43 -1.01 16.25
C PRO A 277 27.86 -1.27 16.77
N THR A 278 28.80 -1.52 15.87
CA THR A 278 30.21 -1.79 16.21
C THR A 278 30.78 -0.65 17.07
N SER A 279 30.47 0.60 16.72
CA SER A 279 30.91 1.75 17.50
C SER A 279 30.45 1.75 18.97
N ALA A 280 29.26 1.21 19.25
CA ALA A 280 28.78 1.08 20.63
C ALA A 280 29.54 -0.02 21.40
N ARG A 281 29.85 -1.13 20.70
CA ARG A 281 30.63 -2.23 21.28
C ARG A 281 32.08 -1.87 21.49
N ASP A 282 32.68 -1.07 20.61
CA ASP A 282 34.04 -0.58 20.77
C ASP A 282 34.21 0.33 22.01
N LEU A 283 33.15 1.07 22.35
CA LEU A 283 33.11 1.91 23.56
C LEU A 283 32.81 1.12 24.84
N ASN A 284 32.20 -0.05 24.72
CA ASN A 284 31.87 -0.91 25.86
C ASN A 284 32.19 -2.37 25.54
N PRO A 285 33.39 -2.86 25.87
CA PRO A 285 33.81 -4.25 25.58
C PRO A 285 32.97 -5.32 26.26
N LEU A 286 32.15 -4.97 27.26
CA LEU A 286 31.23 -5.89 27.92
C LEU A 286 29.89 -6.02 27.19
N LEU A 287 29.66 -5.25 26.12
CA LEU A 287 28.44 -5.27 25.37
C LEU A 287 28.51 -6.40 24.31
N GLU A 288 27.89 -7.52 24.64
CA GLU A 288 27.80 -8.66 23.73
C GLU A 288 26.85 -8.37 22.58
N GLN A 289 27.17 -8.90 21.39
CA GLN A 289 26.31 -8.77 20.21
C GLN A 289 25.05 -9.63 20.34
N ASN A 290 23.98 -9.18 19.74
CA ASN A 290 22.77 -9.99 19.63
C ASN A 290 23.06 -11.31 18.87
N PRO A 291 22.40 -12.43 19.25
CA PRO A 291 22.66 -13.72 18.65
C PRO A 291 22.51 -13.72 17.13
N GLY A 292 23.50 -14.28 16.43
CA GLY A 292 23.50 -14.44 14.98
C GLY A 292 24.11 -13.29 14.17
N TYR A 293 24.63 -12.25 14.85
CA TYR A 293 25.37 -11.14 14.22
C TYR A 293 26.87 -11.18 14.51
#